data_a043f3a21533e51721cdb132fe8858ec
#
_entry.id   a043f3a21533e51721cdb132fe8858ec
#
_cell.length_a   1.000
_cell.length_b   1.000
_cell.length_c   1.000
_cell.angle_alpha   90.00
_cell.angle_beta   90.00
_cell.angle_gamma   90.00
#
_symmetry.space_group_name_H-M   'P 1'
#
loop_
_entity.id
_entity.type
_entity.pdbx_description
1 polymer ?
#
loop_
_entity_poly.entity_id
_entity_poly.type
_entity_poly.pdbx_seq_one_letter_code
_entity_poly.pdbx_strand_id
1 'polypeptide(L)'
;MQTEKIAILVDSCSDVPASVLQAADMALLPVNVIFRDRVYEDRVTITPAEFYRRQATEQATTASPTGKTVLEAFERIQESGYTHVLGVCISDKLSGTFQEVKLLSEDSPLKVHMVNTKNIGIGSGFAAIYAAQLRDQGLAFDDLVAEVERVVRQTKVFFYIPNLKYLVAGGRVGRVAGMAGTLLNVKPIISCDPDGVFAPVAKARGEKRALAKLISLVGETIGDHQQVSVSVVDGANPELRETILAQLQAAYPQVSDWGSGDISPALGVHTGPGLVGVGIQVRD
;
A
#
# COMPACT_ATOMS: atom_id res chain seq x y z
N MET A 1 -25.30 13.68 22.82
CA MET A 1 -24.70 13.19 21.57
C MET A 1 -23.79 12.05 21.96
N GLN A 2 -23.92 10.91 21.31
CA GLN A 2 -23.00 9.79 21.55
C GLN A 2 -21.61 10.21 21.03
N THR A 3 -20.57 10.04 21.84
CA THR A 3 -19.22 10.41 21.43
C THR A 3 -18.79 9.52 20.27
N GLU A 4 -18.32 10.11 19.17
CA GLU A 4 -17.81 9.37 18.03
C GLU A 4 -16.57 8.58 18.46
N LYS A 5 -16.61 7.26 18.28
CA LYS A 5 -15.45 6.39 18.45
C LYS A 5 -15.10 5.78 17.09
N ILE A 6 -14.02 6.23 16.50
CA ILE A 6 -13.66 5.95 15.10
C ILE A 6 -12.63 4.83 15.05
N ALA A 7 -12.95 3.74 14.35
CA ALA A 7 -12.00 2.71 13.97
C ALA A 7 -11.39 3.02 12.60
N ILE A 8 -10.10 2.73 12.44
CA ILE A 8 -9.43 2.72 11.15
C ILE A 8 -9.29 1.27 10.71
N LEU A 9 -9.92 0.91 9.58
CA LEU A 9 -9.81 -0.41 8.96
C LEU A 9 -8.92 -0.29 7.73
N VAL A 10 -7.90 -1.15 7.61
CA VAL A 10 -6.95 -1.07 6.49
C VAL A 10 -6.70 -2.46 5.90
N ASP A 11 -6.63 -2.58 4.56
CA ASP A 11 -6.27 -3.84 3.93
C ASP A 11 -4.74 -4.12 4.04
N SER A 12 -4.38 -5.40 4.01
CA SER A 12 -2.97 -5.81 4.20
C SER A 12 -2.04 -5.38 3.06
N CYS A 13 -2.58 -5.10 1.87
CA CYS A 13 -1.82 -4.59 0.73
C CYS A 13 -1.44 -3.10 0.85
N SER A 14 -1.86 -2.43 1.91
CA SER A 14 -1.48 -1.05 2.24
C SER A 14 -0.12 -0.94 2.94
N ASP A 15 0.52 -2.06 3.24
CA ASP A 15 1.88 -2.15 3.83
C ASP A 15 2.11 -1.32 5.09
N VAL A 16 1.06 -1.07 5.88
CA VAL A 16 1.22 -0.43 7.19
C VAL A 16 2.04 -1.37 8.09
N PRO A 17 3.15 -0.91 8.70
CA PRO A 17 3.95 -1.76 9.58
C PRO A 17 3.15 -2.29 10.77
N ALA A 18 3.40 -3.54 11.16
CA ALA A 18 2.67 -4.19 12.27
C ALA A 18 2.76 -3.42 13.59
N SER A 19 3.92 -2.80 13.88
CA SER A 19 4.09 -1.95 15.06
C SER A 19 3.22 -0.69 15.02
N VAL A 20 2.99 -0.13 13.83
CA VAL A 20 2.12 1.04 13.65
C VAL A 20 0.65 0.63 13.75
N LEU A 21 0.26 -0.50 13.15
CA LEU A 21 -1.10 -1.05 13.28
C LEU A 21 -1.47 -1.23 14.76
N GLN A 22 -0.56 -1.83 15.52
CA GLN A 22 -0.77 -2.08 16.96
C GLN A 22 -0.79 -0.78 17.78
N ALA A 23 0.19 0.11 17.55
CA ALA A 23 0.31 1.36 18.32
C ALA A 23 -0.87 2.31 18.09
N ALA A 24 -1.42 2.32 16.88
CA ALA A 24 -2.54 3.16 16.49
C ALA A 24 -3.91 2.44 16.55
N ASP A 25 -3.98 1.24 17.12
CA ASP A 25 -5.22 0.44 17.26
C ASP A 25 -6.02 0.41 15.93
N MET A 26 -5.33 0.02 14.85
CA MET A 26 -5.97 -0.14 13.54
C MET A 26 -6.41 -1.58 13.32
N ALA A 27 -7.58 -1.77 12.74
CA ALA A 27 -8.06 -3.08 12.31
C ALA A 27 -7.43 -3.45 10.96
N LEU A 28 -6.73 -4.59 10.90
CA LEU A 28 -6.19 -5.15 9.67
C LEU A 28 -7.19 -6.08 9.00
N LEU A 29 -7.44 -5.86 7.71
CA LEU A 29 -8.23 -6.76 6.86
C LEU A 29 -7.27 -7.52 5.93
N PRO A 30 -6.94 -8.79 6.21
CA PRO A 30 -6.01 -9.55 5.40
C PRO A 30 -6.64 -9.99 4.08
N VAL A 31 -5.93 -9.78 2.97
CA VAL A 31 -6.23 -10.46 1.71
C VAL A 31 -5.70 -11.89 1.74
N ASN A 32 -6.16 -12.74 0.83
CA ASN A 32 -5.73 -14.13 0.77
C ASN A 32 -4.52 -14.29 -0.18
N VAL A 33 -3.50 -15.00 0.30
CA VAL A 33 -2.38 -15.51 -0.50
C VAL A 33 -2.56 -17.03 -0.65
N ILE A 34 -2.67 -17.48 -1.88
CA ILE A 34 -3.07 -18.87 -2.19
C ILE A 34 -1.90 -19.59 -2.84
N PHE A 35 -1.34 -20.56 -2.14
CA PHE A 35 -0.47 -21.59 -2.69
C PHE A 35 -1.25 -22.85 -3.01
N ARG A 36 -0.64 -23.80 -3.70
CA ARG A 36 -1.31 -25.03 -4.12
C ARG A 36 -1.89 -25.86 -2.97
N ASP A 37 -1.22 -25.84 -1.84
CA ASP A 37 -1.52 -26.66 -0.66
C ASP A 37 -2.39 -25.92 0.37
N ARG A 38 -2.38 -24.57 0.39
CA ARG A 38 -3.01 -23.82 1.47
C ARG A 38 -3.30 -22.36 1.07
N VAL A 39 -4.37 -21.83 1.67
CA VAL A 39 -4.70 -20.42 1.70
C VAL A 39 -4.13 -19.79 2.97
N TYR A 40 -3.45 -18.66 2.82
CA TYR A 40 -2.88 -17.87 3.91
C TYR A 40 -3.53 -16.49 3.95
N GLU A 41 -3.72 -16.00 5.15
CA GLU A 41 -4.06 -14.59 5.39
C GLU A 41 -2.78 -13.76 5.37
N ASP A 42 -2.73 -12.82 4.46
CA ASP A 42 -1.57 -11.96 4.22
C ASP A 42 -1.16 -11.20 5.49
N ARG A 43 0.13 -11.24 5.85
CA ARG A 43 0.72 -10.66 7.08
C ARG A 43 0.19 -11.23 8.41
N VAL A 44 -0.78 -12.14 8.39
CA VAL A 44 -1.34 -12.78 9.59
C VAL A 44 -0.83 -14.21 9.73
N THR A 45 -0.99 -15.03 8.69
CA THR A 45 -0.59 -16.45 8.73
C THR A 45 0.57 -16.77 7.79
N ILE A 46 1.10 -15.78 7.09
CA ILE A 46 2.33 -15.88 6.29
C ILE A 46 3.14 -14.58 6.40
N THR A 47 4.43 -14.72 6.65
CA THR A 47 5.38 -13.58 6.68
C THR A 47 5.98 -13.31 5.31
N PRO A 48 6.48 -12.09 5.02
CA PRO A 48 7.23 -11.80 3.79
C PRO A 48 8.39 -12.78 3.56
N ALA A 49 9.18 -13.07 4.58
CA ALA A 49 10.33 -13.99 4.47
C ALA A 49 9.90 -15.41 4.08
N GLU A 50 8.84 -15.92 4.69
CA GLU A 50 8.30 -17.24 4.33
C GLU A 50 7.73 -17.26 2.91
N PHE A 51 7.00 -16.22 2.54
CA PHE A 51 6.44 -16.07 1.21
C PHE A 51 7.52 -16.12 0.12
N TYR A 52 8.56 -15.28 0.22
CA TYR A 52 9.61 -15.23 -0.80
C TYR A 52 10.42 -16.52 -0.87
N ARG A 53 10.63 -17.21 0.25
CA ARG A 53 11.26 -18.54 0.28
C ARG A 53 10.44 -19.56 -0.53
N ARG A 54 9.11 -19.54 -0.40
CA ARG A 54 8.19 -20.42 -1.15
C ARG A 54 8.08 -20.01 -2.61
N GLN A 55 7.97 -18.72 -2.89
CA GLN A 55 7.84 -18.20 -4.25
C GLN A 55 9.02 -18.59 -5.16
N ALA A 56 10.17 -18.91 -4.60
CA ALA A 56 11.33 -19.39 -5.37
C ALA A 56 11.05 -20.69 -6.13
N THR A 57 10.14 -21.53 -5.64
CA THR A 57 9.81 -22.85 -6.21
C THR A 57 8.34 -23.04 -6.55
N GLU A 58 7.45 -22.19 -6.03
CA GLU A 58 6.00 -22.30 -6.20
C GLU A 58 5.41 -20.98 -6.72
N GLN A 59 4.31 -21.09 -7.48
CA GLN A 59 3.51 -19.93 -7.85
C GLN A 59 2.38 -19.75 -6.84
N ALA A 60 2.15 -18.50 -6.43
CA ALA A 60 1.01 -18.12 -5.63
C ALA A 60 0.05 -17.25 -6.44
N THR A 61 -1.20 -17.17 -5.99
CA THR A 61 -2.21 -16.22 -6.45
C THR A 61 -2.79 -15.48 -5.26
N THR A 62 -3.62 -14.46 -5.50
CA THR A 62 -4.29 -13.70 -4.45
C THR A 62 -5.79 -13.68 -4.68
N ALA A 63 -6.55 -13.55 -3.59
CA ALA A 63 -7.98 -13.24 -3.62
C ALA A 63 -8.28 -12.18 -2.56
N SER A 64 -9.36 -11.42 -2.76
CA SER A 64 -9.90 -10.53 -1.73
C SER A 64 -10.19 -11.31 -0.42
N PRO A 65 -10.32 -10.63 0.72
CA PRO A 65 -10.87 -11.24 1.92
C PRO A 65 -12.20 -11.92 1.61
N THR A 66 -12.57 -12.96 2.35
CA THR A 66 -13.91 -13.53 2.18
C THR A 66 -14.95 -12.61 2.81
N GLY A 67 -16.19 -12.64 2.33
CA GLY A 67 -17.28 -11.89 2.93
C GLY A 67 -17.42 -12.18 4.44
N LYS A 68 -17.19 -13.43 4.86
CA LYS A 68 -17.13 -13.82 6.28
C LYS A 68 -16.04 -13.03 7.03
N THR A 69 -14.84 -12.98 6.49
CA THR A 69 -13.71 -12.24 7.12
C THR A 69 -14.03 -10.75 7.28
N VAL A 70 -14.69 -10.14 6.28
CA VAL A 70 -15.11 -8.74 6.33
C VAL A 70 -16.16 -8.52 7.42
N LEU A 71 -17.21 -9.36 7.47
CA LEU A 71 -18.28 -9.24 8.46
C LEU A 71 -17.75 -9.45 9.88
N GLU A 72 -16.90 -10.44 10.11
CA GLU A 72 -16.23 -10.66 11.40
C GLU A 72 -15.34 -9.50 11.83
N ALA A 73 -14.75 -8.76 10.87
CA ALA A 73 -14.00 -7.55 11.19
C ALA A 73 -14.93 -6.43 11.67
N PHE A 74 -16.07 -6.21 11.02
CA PHE A 74 -17.07 -5.23 11.46
C PHE A 74 -17.68 -5.60 12.81
N GLU A 75 -18.00 -6.89 13.04
CA GLU A 75 -18.50 -7.36 14.33
C GLU A 75 -17.53 -7.06 15.47
N ARG A 76 -16.23 -7.40 15.30
CA ARG A 76 -15.19 -7.09 16.30
C ARG A 76 -15.06 -5.58 16.57
N ILE A 77 -15.12 -4.76 15.54
CA ILE A 77 -15.08 -3.30 15.67
C ILE A 77 -16.29 -2.82 16.48
N GLN A 78 -17.49 -3.31 16.17
CA GLN A 78 -18.72 -2.97 16.88
C GLN A 78 -18.68 -3.42 18.35
N GLU A 79 -18.26 -4.65 18.62
CA GLU A 79 -18.13 -5.21 19.99
C GLU A 79 -17.10 -4.43 20.83
N SER A 80 -16.08 -3.85 20.19
CA SER A 80 -15.11 -2.94 20.82
C SER A 80 -15.69 -1.55 21.11
N GLY A 81 -16.98 -1.33 20.80
CA GLY A 81 -17.71 -0.10 21.09
C GLY A 81 -17.41 1.05 20.15
N TYR A 82 -16.83 0.78 18.98
CA TYR A 82 -16.71 1.79 17.93
C TYR A 82 -18.07 2.09 17.31
N THR A 83 -18.25 3.33 16.83
CA THR A 83 -19.50 3.81 16.22
C THR A 83 -19.30 4.17 14.75
N HIS A 84 -18.06 4.46 14.37
CA HIS A 84 -17.66 4.87 13.02
C HIS A 84 -16.49 4.03 12.53
N VAL A 85 -16.42 3.81 11.23
CA VAL A 85 -15.30 3.12 10.57
C VAL A 85 -14.85 3.94 9.36
N LEU A 86 -13.58 4.32 9.35
CA LEU A 86 -12.90 4.76 8.14
C LEU A 86 -12.12 3.59 7.58
N GLY A 87 -12.60 3.01 6.48
CA GLY A 87 -11.90 1.94 5.76
C GLY A 87 -10.97 2.52 4.69
N VAL A 88 -9.70 2.13 4.70
CA VAL A 88 -8.69 2.56 3.74
C VAL A 88 -8.21 1.35 2.95
N CYS A 89 -8.46 1.33 1.65
CA CYS A 89 -8.07 0.24 0.77
C CYS A 89 -7.18 0.72 -0.38
N ILE A 90 -6.35 -0.19 -0.88
CA ILE A 90 -5.63 0.03 -2.15
C ILE A 90 -6.62 0.25 -3.30
N SER A 91 -6.09 0.64 -4.46
CA SER A 91 -6.90 0.90 -5.66
C SER A 91 -7.86 -0.23 -6.01
N ASP A 92 -9.12 0.13 -6.28
CA ASP A 92 -10.17 -0.77 -6.80
C ASP A 92 -9.86 -1.33 -8.21
N LYS A 93 -8.87 -0.76 -8.90
CA LYS A 93 -8.37 -1.27 -10.19
C LYS A 93 -7.34 -2.38 -10.02
N LEU A 94 -6.80 -2.54 -8.81
CA LEU A 94 -5.78 -3.54 -8.50
C LEU A 94 -6.33 -4.69 -7.65
N SER A 95 -7.36 -4.43 -6.82
CA SER A 95 -8.01 -5.42 -5.96
C SER A 95 -9.52 -5.20 -5.87
N GLY A 96 -10.29 -6.27 -5.78
CA GLY A 96 -11.72 -6.23 -5.49
C GLY A 96 -12.08 -5.87 -4.05
N THR A 97 -11.10 -5.81 -3.15
CA THR A 97 -11.31 -5.63 -1.71
C THR A 97 -12.14 -4.37 -1.39
N PHE A 98 -11.81 -3.22 -2.02
CA PHE A 98 -12.55 -1.98 -1.79
C PHE A 98 -14.06 -2.14 -2.08
N GLN A 99 -14.41 -2.73 -3.22
CA GLN A 99 -15.81 -2.89 -3.63
C GLN A 99 -16.55 -3.88 -2.73
N GLU A 100 -15.89 -4.97 -2.34
CA GLU A 100 -16.45 -6.00 -1.48
C GLU A 100 -16.71 -5.46 -0.07
N VAL A 101 -15.76 -4.78 0.54
CA VAL A 101 -15.91 -4.18 1.87
C VAL A 101 -16.99 -3.09 1.85
N LYS A 102 -17.00 -2.24 0.81
CA LYS A 102 -18.02 -1.21 0.63
C LYS A 102 -19.43 -1.81 0.57
N LEU A 103 -19.63 -2.84 -0.23
CA LEU A 103 -20.93 -3.51 -0.36
C LEU A 103 -21.38 -4.10 0.97
N LEU A 104 -20.51 -4.83 1.65
CA LEU A 104 -20.83 -5.47 2.94
C LEU A 104 -21.01 -4.47 4.08
N SER A 105 -20.50 -3.26 3.94
CA SER A 105 -20.69 -2.20 4.94
C SER A 105 -22.07 -1.54 4.89
N GLU A 106 -22.83 -1.70 3.80
CA GLU A 106 -24.14 -1.06 3.63
C GLU A 106 -25.17 -1.54 4.66
N ASP A 107 -25.07 -2.78 5.10
CA ASP A 107 -25.94 -3.38 6.14
C ASP A 107 -25.34 -3.28 7.56
N SER A 108 -24.19 -2.61 7.74
CA SER A 108 -23.55 -2.44 9.04
C SER A 108 -24.29 -1.41 9.89
N PRO A 109 -24.45 -1.66 11.21
CA PRO A 109 -24.97 -0.62 12.12
C PRO A 109 -23.97 0.52 12.39
N LEU A 110 -22.71 0.37 11.97
CA LEU A 110 -21.67 1.38 12.09
C LEU A 110 -21.81 2.42 10.96
N LYS A 111 -21.47 3.69 11.22
CA LYS A 111 -21.30 4.67 10.15
C LYS A 111 -19.97 4.40 9.44
N VAL A 112 -20.02 3.84 8.24
CA VAL A 112 -18.81 3.42 7.48
C VAL A 112 -18.58 4.36 6.31
N HIS A 113 -17.32 4.81 6.15
CA HIS A 113 -16.82 5.47 4.95
C HIS A 113 -15.61 4.71 4.41
N MET A 114 -15.65 4.38 3.12
CA MET A 114 -14.56 3.67 2.45
C MET A 114 -13.76 4.59 1.53
N VAL A 115 -12.46 4.71 1.79
CA VAL A 115 -11.52 5.48 0.97
C VAL A 115 -10.84 4.55 -0.03
N ASN A 116 -11.08 4.79 -1.32
CA ASN A 116 -10.31 4.22 -2.41
C ASN A 116 -9.06 5.10 -2.62
N THR A 117 -7.90 4.64 -2.18
CA THR A 117 -6.69 5.45 -2.27
C THR A 117 -6.18 5.63 -3.69
N LYS A 118 -6.67 4.83 -4.66
CA LYS A 118 -6.13 4.75 -6.03
C LYS A 118 -4.61 4.57 -6.05
N ASN A 119 -4.09 4.00 -4.99
CA ASN A 119 -2.68 3.76 -4.75
C ASN A 119 -2.45 2.33 -4.28
N ILE A 120 -1.25 1.97 -3.90
CA ILE A 120 -0.87 0.63 -3.46
C ILE A 120 0.26 0.70 -2.44
N GLY A 121 0.40 -0.37 -1.64
CA GLY A 121 1.47 -0.49 -0.68
C GLY A 121 1.46 0.67 0.31
N ILE A 122 2.63 1.11 0.73
CA ILE A 122 2.74 2.22 1.68
C ILE A 122 2.16 3.54 1.16
N GLY A 123 1.98 3.71 -0.17
CA GLY A 123 1.24 4.82 -0.73
C GLY A 123 -0.24 4.84 -0.29
N SER A 124 -0.85 3.67 -0.08
CA SER A 124 -2.15 3.53 0.58
C SER A 124 -2.02 3.63 2.10
N GLY A 125 -1.00 2.98 2.67
CA GLY A 125 -0.79 2.92 4.11
C GLY A 125 -0.65 4.29 4.77
N PHE A 126 -0.03 5.25 4.10
CA PHE A 126 0.07 6.62 4.60
C PHE A 126 -1.29 7.27 4.88
N ALA A 127 -2.30 6.98 4.07
CA ALA A 127 -3.65 7.49 4.31
C ALA A 127 -4.25 6.94 5.62
N ALA A 128 -4.04 5.64 5.90
CA ALA A 128 -4.49 5.02 7.15
C ALA A 128 -3.70 5.54 8.37
N ILE A 129 -2.38 5.69 8.25
CA ILE A 129 -1.52 6.23 9.30
C ILE A 129 -1.94 7.66 9.65
N TYR A 130 -2.14 8.50 8.63
CA TYR A 130 -2.56 9.87 8.84
C TYR A 130 -3.98 9.96 9.41
N ALA A 131 -4.91 9.12 8.95
CA ALA A 131 -6.25 9.01 9.51
C ALA A 131 -6.21 8.71 11.02
N ALA A 132 -5.36 7.78 11.46
CA ALA A 132 -5.21 7.48 12.87
C ALA A 132 -4.65 8.65 13.67
N GLN A 133 -3.66 9.38 13.13
CA GLN A 133 -3.12 10.59 13.76
C GLN A 133 -4.20 11.67 13.94
N LEU A 134 -5.03 11.91 12.92
CA LEU A 134 -6.12 12.89 12.98
C LEU A 134 -7.21 12.47 13.97
N ARG A 135 -7.57 11.18 13.98
CA ARG A 135 -8.49 10.61 14.97
C ARG A 135 -7.99 10.86 16.40
N ASP A 136 -6.71 10.59 16.65
CA ASP A 136 -6.10 10.73 17.98
C ASP A 136 -5.96 12.21 18.40
N GLN A 137 -5.96 13.14 17.43
CA GLN A 137 -6.08 14.58 17.66
C GLN A 137 -7.53 15.03 17.91
N GLY A 138 -8.51 14.13 17.79
CA GLY A 138 -9.91 14.40 18.08
C GLY A 138 -10.70 15.02 16.93
N LEU A 139 -10.27 14.88 15.67
CA LEU A 139 -11.06 15.30 14.52
C LEU A 139 -12.39 14.54 14.49
N ALA A 140 -13.49 15.25 14.20
CA ALA A 140 -14.79 14.65 13.94
C ALA A 140 -14.75 13.80 12.66
N PHE A 141 -15.59 12.77 12.60
CA PHE A 141 -15.53 11.76 11.53
C PHE A 141 -15.62 12.35 10.12
N ASP A 142 -16.54 13.26 9.89
CA ASP A 142 -16.75 13.83 8.55
C ASP A 142 -15.57 14.74 8.13
N ASP A 143 -14.95 15.47 9.05
CA ASP A 143 -13.75 16.28 8.80
C ASP A 143 -12.53 15.38 8.55
N LEU A 144 -12.41 14.28 9.31
CA LEU A 144 -11.37 13.28 9.13
C LEU A 144 -11.45 12.64 7.74
N VAL A 145 -12.65 12.27 7.30
CA VAL A 145 -12.90 11.75 5.94
C VAL A 145 -12.42 12.74 4.89
N ALA A 146 -12.87 14.00 5.00
CA ALA A 146 -12.54 15.04 4.02
C ALA A 146 -11.02 15.27 3.90
N GLU A 147 -10.34 15.29 5.04
CA GLU A 147 -8.90 15.52 5.09
C GLU A 147 -8.11 14.32 4.54
N VAL A 148 -8.51 13.09 4.87
CA VAL A 148 -7.88 11.87 4.34
C VAL A 148 -8.06 11.79 2.82
N GLU A 149 -9.25 12.10 2.30
CA GLU A 149 -9.46 12.15 0.84
C GLU A 149 -8.65 13.26 0.15
N ARG A 150 -8.38 14.38 0.86
CA ARG A 150 -7.48 15.42 0.34
C ARG A 150 -6.06 14.91 0.16
N VAL A 151 -5.48 14.31 1.21
CA VAL A 151 -4.07 13.86 1.18
C VAL A 151 -3.86 12.65 0.29
N VAL A 152 -4.86 11.81 0.10
CA VAL A 152 -4.80 10.69 -0.87
C VAL A 152 -4.45 11.19 -2.27
N ARG A 153 -5.00 12.34 -2.71
CA ARG A 153 -4.69 12.94 -4.01
C ARG A 153 -3.26 13.48 -4.12
N GLN A 154 -2.62 13.76 -2.98
CA GLN A 154 -1.25 14.27 -2.88
C GLN A 154 -0.23 13.17 -2.54
N THR A 155 -0.70 11.91 -2.42
CA THR A 155 0.15 10.77 -2.12
C THR A 155 0.56 10.06 -3.39
N LYS A 156 1.86 9.73 -3.51
CA LYS A 156 2.42 9.01 -4.65
C LYS A 156 3.23 7.81 -4.20
N VAL A 157 3.28 6.80 -5.05
CA VAL A 157 4.21 5.68 -4.93
C VAL A 157 4.98 5.53 -6.22
N PHE A 158 6.28 5.36 -6.14
CA PHE A 158 7.14 5.00 -7.27
C PHE A 158 7.84 3.69 -6.94
N PHE A 159 7.89 2.76 -7.89
CA PHE A 159 8.58 1.52 -7.67
C PHE A 159 9.31 1.00 -8.90
N TYR A 160 10.44 0.40 -8.65
CA TYR A 160 11.24 -0.35 -9.58
C TYR A 160 10.98 -1.84 -9.42
N ILE A 161 10.63 -2.51 -10.51
CA ILE A 161 10.48 -3.96 -10.56
C ILE A 161 11.50 -4.52 -11.54
N PRO A 162 12.43 -5.40 -11.10
CA PRO A 162 13.46 -5.95 -11.99
C PRO A 162 12.89 -6.85 -13.08
N ASN A 163 11.72 -7.50 -12.84
CA ASN A 163 11.12 -8.44 -13.77
C ASN A 163 9.58 -8.32 -13.80
N LEU A 164 9.04 -7.89 -14.93
CA LEU A 164 7.59 -7.70 -15.11
C LEU A 164 6.79 -8.99 -15.25
N LYS A 165 7.43 -10.18 -15.30
CA LYS A 165 6.73 -11.47 -15.48
C LYS A 165 5.65 -11.72 -14.42
N TYR A 166 5.87 -11.26 -13.18
CA TYR A 166 4.94 -11.45 -12.08
C TYR A 166 3.69 -10.57 -12.26
N LEU A 167 3.85 -9.31 -12.70
CA LEU A 167 2.71 -8.44 -13.02
C LEU A 167 1.86 -9.02 -14.15
N VAL A 168 2.52 -9.58 -15.18
CA VAL A 168 1.83 -10.22 -16.31
C VAL A 168 1.07 -11.46 -15.86
N ALA A 169 1.76 -12.37 -15.13
CA ALA A 169 1.15 -13.60 -14.64
C ALA A 169 -0.01 -13.34 -13.68
N GLY A 170 0.10 -12.28 -12.84
CA GLY A 170 -0.94 -11.89 -11.89
C GLY A 170 -2.07 -11.05 -12.50
N GLY A 171 -2.00 -10.68 -13.80
CA GLY A 171 -3.02 -9.86 -14.45
C GLY A 171 -3.09 -8.40 -14.00
N ARG A 172 -2.14 -7.91 -13.19
CA ARG A 172 -2.06 -6.52 -12.69
C ARG A 172 -1.04 -5.68 -13.48
N VAL A 173 -0.76 -6.07 -14.69
CA VAL A 173 0.23 -5.40 -15.56
C VAL A 173 -0.18 -3.98 -15.98
N GLY A 174 -1.48 -3.66 -15.98
CA GLY A 174 -1.99 -2.32 -16.28
C GLY A 174 -1.46 -1.76 -17.61
N ARG A 175 -1.16 -0.47 -17.62
CA ARG A 175 -0.60 0.23 -18.79
C ARG A 175 0.88 -0.10 -19.06
N VAL A 176 1.50 -0.92 -18.19
CA VAL A 176 2.87 -1.41 -18.36
C VAL A 176 2.94 -2.59 -19.35
N ALA A 177 1.77 -3.18 -19.74
CA ALA A 177 1.67 -4.32 -20.62
C ALA A 177 2.48 -4.17 -21.93
N GLY A 178 2.43 -3.00 -22.57
CA GLY A 178 3.18 -2.70 -23.79
C GLY A 178 4.71 -2.73 -23.64
N MET A 179 5.23 -2.86 -22.42
CA MET A 179 6.67 -2.95 -22.13
C MET A 179 7.12 -4.39 -21.87
N ALA A 180 6.20 -5.30 -21.59
CA ALA A 180 6.51 -6.70 -21.37
C ALA A 180 6.99 -7.33 -22.69
N GLY A 181 8.29 -7.64 -22.78
CA GLY A 181 8.90 -8.31 -23.92
C GLY A 181 9.50 -7.42 -25.01
N THR A 182 9.45 -6.08 -24.90
CA THR A 182 9.75 -5.23 -26.05
C THR A 182 11.17 -4.64 -26.11
N LEU A 183 11.95 -4.63 -25.04
CA LEU A 183 13.32 -4.06 -25.11
C LEU A 183 14.27 -4.74 -24.12
N LEU A 184 15.35 -5.31 -24.64
CA LEU A 184 16.44 -5.84 -23.83
C LEU A 184 16.96 -4.73 -22.90
N ASN A 185 16.90 -4.98 -21.57
CA ASN A 185 17.46 -4.10 -20.53
C ASN A 185 16.80 -2.73 -20.33
N VAL A 186 15.58 -2.48 -20.83
CA VAL A 186 14.78 -1.29 -20.45
C VAL A 186 14.01 -1.60 -19.18
N LYS A 187 14.19 -0.78 -18.17
CA LYS A 187 13.59 -0.88 -16.84
C LYS A 187 12.62 0.29 -16.62
N PRO A 188 11.32 0.05 -16.43
CA PRO A 188 10.37 1.10 -16.07
C PRO A 188 10.47 1.46 -14.59
N ILE A 189 10.18 2.73 -14.28
CA ILE A 189 9.66 3.15 -12.98
C ILE A 189 8.15 3.24 -13.12
N ILE A 190 7.45 2.58 -12.21
CA ILE A 190 6.01 2.41 -12.23
C ILE A 190 5.39 3.21 -11.09
N SER A 191 4.20 3.72 -11.32
CA SER A 191 3.35 4.37 -10.31
C SER A 191 1.90 3.98 -10.58
N CYS A 192 0.99 4.33 -9.67
CA CYS A 192 -0.44 4.37 -9.97
C CYS A 192 -0.76 5.69 -10.69
N ASP A 193 -1.52 5.62 -11.76
CA ASP A 193 -2.07 6.80 -12.42
C ASP A 193 -3.32 7.35 -11.67
N PRO A 194 -3.90 8.48 -12.07
CA PRO A 194 -5.08 9.04 -11.40
C PRO A 194 -6.30 8.12 -11.35
N ASP A 195 -6.36 7.12 -12.23
CA ASP A 195 -7.42 6.09 -12.23
C ASP A 195 -7.12 4.94 -11.24
N GLY A 196 -5.88 4.89 -10.69
CA GLY A 196 -5.42 3.83 -9.80
C GLY A 196 -4.86 2.60 -10.54
N VAL A 197 -4.50 2.74 -11.82
CA VAL A 197 -3.91 1.69 -12.65
C VAL A 197 -2.41 1.83 -12.71
N PHE A 198 -1.67 0.73 -12.71
CA PHE A 198 -0.22 0.77 -12.91
C PHE A 198 0.17 1.35 -14.27
N ALA A 199 0.98 2.38 -14.25
CA ALA A 199 1.49 3.06 -15.42
C ALA A 199 3.00 3.35 -15.31
N PRO A 200 3.75 3.26 -16.42
CA PRO A 200 5.15 3.65 -16.44
C PRO A 200 5.25 5.18 -16.43
N VAL A 201 5.91 5.73 -15.41
CA VAL A 201 6.16 7.18 -15.29
C VAL A 201 7.55 7.58 -15.80
N ALA A 202 8.47 6.61 -15.87
CA ALA A 202 9.77 6.79 -16.48
C ALA A 202 10.32 5.45 -17.01
N LYS A 203 11.35 5.55 -17.85
CA LYS A 203 12.08 4.40 -18.41
C LYS A 203 13.56 4.70 -18.39
N ALA A 204 14.37 3.68 -18.04
CA ALA A 204 15.81 3.80 -18.10
C ALA A 204 16.45 2.50 -18.61
N ARG A 205 17.65 2.58 -19.17
CA ARG A 205 18.41 1.41 -19.60
C ARG A 205 19.32 0.94 -18.47
N GLY A 206 19.04 -0.24 -17.95
CA GLY A 206 19.76 -0.86 -16.82
C GLY A 206 19.31 -0.34 -15.46
N GLU A 207 19.61 -1.15 -14.43
CA GLU A 207 19.15 -0.95 -13.05
C GLU A 207 19.66 0.37 -12.45
N LYS A 208 20.97 0.62 -12.53
CA LYS A 208 21.57 1.83 -11.93
C LYS A 208 20.88 3.14 -12.41
N ARG A 209 20.56 3.22 -13.71
CA ARG A 209 19.87 4.41 -14.24
C ARG A 209 18.40 4.46 -13.85
N ALA A 210 17.75 3.29 -13.72
CA ALA A 210 16.38 3.21 -13.26
C ALA A 210 16.24 3.68 -11.81
N LEU A 211 17.14 3.23 -10.93
CA LEU A 211 17.17 3.66 -9.52
C LEU A 211 17.48 5.15 -9.37
N ALA A 212 18.43 5.68 -10.16
CA ALA A 212 18.70 7.11 -10.18
C ALA A 212 17.46 7.92 -10.64
N LYS A 213 16.68 7.39 -11.60
CA LYS A 213 15.43 8.05 -12.04
C LYS A 213 14.32 7.93 -10.99
N LEU A 214 14.27 6.81 -10.25
CA LEU A 214 13.38 6.66 -9.09
C LEU A 214 13.64 7.76 -8.06
N ILE A 215 14.90 7.94 -7.65
CA ILE A 215 15.31 8.98 -6.69
C ILE A 215 14.97 10.39 -7.20
N SER A 216 15.20 10.66 -8.50
CA SER A 216 14.82 11.94 -9.13
C SER A 216 13.32 12.23 -9.02
N LEU A 217 12.46 11.23 -9.31
CA LEU A 217 11.00 11.38 -9.23
C LEU A 217 10.53 11.60 -7.79
N VAL A 218 11.16 10.93 -6.82
CA VAL A 218 10.92 11.16 -5.40
C VAL A 218 11.24 12.60 -5.04
N GLY A 219 12.41 13.08 -5.44
CA GLY A 219 12.82 14.47 -5.20
C GLY A 219 11.93 15.50 -5.84
N GLU A 220 11.52 15.28 -7.09
CA GLU A 220 10.55 16.12 -7.80
C GLU A 220 9.19 16.19 -7.05
N THR A 221 8.82 15.11 -6.35
CA THR A 221 7.58 15.06 -5.56
C THR A 221 7.74 15.72 -4.20
N ILE A 222 8.88 15.55 -3.53
CA ILE A 222 9.18 16.23 -2.26
C ILE A 222 9.24 17.75 -2.49
N GLY A 223 9.94 18.21 -3.55
CA GLY A 223 10.06 19.63 -3.87
C GLY A 223 10.42 20.50 -2.67
N ASP A 224 9.69 21.60 -2.51
CA ASP A 224 9.82 22.54 -1.38
C ASP A 224 8.82 22.29 -0.25
N HIS A 225 8.06 21.19 -0.31
CA HIS A 225 7.09 20.83 0.71
C HIS A 225 7.74 20.57 2.07
N GLN A 226 7.07 21.00 3.15
CA GLN A 226 7.59 20.91 4.51
C GLN A 226 6.96 19.78 5.30
N GLN A 227 5.71 19.40 4.97
CA GLN A 227 4.99 18.33 5.66
C GLN A 227 4.95 17.08 4.78
N VAL A 228 6.07 16.38 4.71
CA VAL A 228 6.25 15.21 3.86
C VAL A 228 6.60 13.98 4.68
N SER A 229 5.86 12.89 4.44
CA SER A 229 6.24 11.54 4.89
C SER A 229 6.80 10.75 3.73
N VAL A 230 7.91 10.06 3.93
CA VAL A 230 8.56 9.20 2.93
C VAL A 230 8.83 7.83 3.53
N SER A 231 8.52 6.77 2.79
CA SER A 231 8.87 5.40 3.21
C SER A 231 9.46 4.63 2.04
N VAL A 232 10.57 3.93 2.31
CA VAL A 232 11.21 3.03 1.33
C VAL A 232 10.88 1.60 1.68
N VAL A 233 10.32 0.86 0.73
CA VAL A 233 9.90 -0.54 0.92
C VAL A 233 10.57 -1.46 -0.09
N ASP A 234 10.71 -2.73 0.26
CA ASP A 234 11.32 -3.72 -0.62
C ASP A 234 10.59 -5.06 -0.68
N GLY A 235 10.83 -5.78 -1.75
CA GLY A 235 10.43 -7.17 -1.92
C GLY A 235 11.66 -8.09 -1.90
N ALA A 236 12.08 -8.54 -0.70
CA ALA A 236 13.28 -9.38 -0.48
C ALA A 236 14.57 -8.77 -1.02
N ASN A 237 14.78 -7.46 -0.83
CA ASN A 237 15.99 -6.74 -1.20
C ASN A 237 16.35 -5.64 -0.18
N PRO A 238 16.54 -6.00 1.10
CA PRO A 238 16.75 -5.03 2.18
C PRO A 238 18.02 -4.18 1.99
N GLU A 239 19.08 -4.72 1.39
CA GLU A 239 20.31 -3.96 1.14
C GLU A 239 20.09 -2.78 0.18
N LEU A 240 19.28 -3.00 -0.87
CA LEU A 240 18.93 -1.94 -1.81
C LEU A 240 17.98 -0.93 -1.16
N ARG A 241 17.02 -1.39 -0.33
CA ARG A 241 16.15 -0.51 0.46
C ARG A 241 16.98 0.46 1.31
N GLU A 242 17.91 -0.07 2.13
CA GLU A 242 18.75 0.73 3.00
C GLU A 242 19.63 1.72 2.20
N THR A 243 20.15 1.27 1.05
CA THR A 243 20.94 2.14 0.17
C THR A 243 20.11 3.32 -0.36
N ILE A 244 18.89 3.06 -0.83
CA ILE A 244 17.99 4.12 -1.34
C ILE A 244 17.52 5.03 -0.21
N LEU A 245 17.17 4.47 0.95
CA LEU A 245 16.78 5.25 2.12
C LEU A 245 17.89 6.23 2.55
N ALA A 246 19.11 5.74 2.69
CA ALA A 246 20.24 6.58 3.07
C ALA A 246 20.52 7.71 2.06
N GLN A 247 20.41 7.41 0.75
CA GLN A 247 20.58 8.42 -0.30
C GLN A 247 19.48 9.50 -0.25
N LEU A 248 18.23 9.11 -0.04
CA LEU A 248 17.12 10.05 0.06
C LEU A 248 17.24 10.91 1.33
N GLN A 249 17.55 10.32 2.48
CA GLN A 249 17.75 11.06 3.72
C GLN A 249 18.89 12.08 3.63
N ALA A 250 19.98 11.72 2.98
CA ALA A 250 21.09 12.65 2.74
C ALA A 250 20.73 13.79 1.79
N ALA A 251 19.89 13.52 0.77
CA ALA A 251 19.48 14.50 -0.23
C ALA A 251 18.37 15.44 0.27
N TYR A 252 17.51 14.97 1.18
CA TYR A 252 16.31 15.69 1.65
C TYR A 252 16.26 15.79 3.19
N PRO A 253 17.21 16.48 3.84
CA PRO A 253 17.30 16.58 5.29
C PRO A 253 16.12 17.33 5.93
N GLN A 254 15.32 18.08 5.16
CA GLN A 254 14.09 18.71 5.60
C GLN A 254 12.94 17.74 5.88
N VAL A 255 12.96 16.55 5.31
CA VAL A 255 11.97 15.50 5.59
C VAL A 255 12.28 14.90 6.96
N SER A 256 11.34 14.99 7.89
CA SER A 256 11.49 14.49 9.25
C SER A 256 10.80 13.16 9.51
N ASP A 257 9.87 12.76 8.64
CA ASP A 257 9.06 11.55 8.78
C ASP A 257 9.50 10.48 7.75
N TRP A 258 10.37 9.59 8.20
CA TRP A 258 10.94 8.51 7.40
C TRP A 258 10.50 7.15 7.90
N GLY A 259 10.04 6.30 6.96
CA GLY A 259 9.73 4.90 7.21
C GLY A 259 10.51 3.96 6.31
N SER A 260 10.56 2.70 6.71
CA SER A 260 11.03 1.61 5.86
C SER A 260 10.37 0.28 6.24
N GLY A 261 10.32 -0.66 5.30
CA GLY A 261 9.73 -1.98 5.58
C GLY A 261 9.70 -2.90 4.37
N ASP A 262 9.10 -4.06 4.60
CA ASP A 262 8.87 -5.06 3.55
C ASP A 262 7.49 -4.86 2.94
N ILE A 263 7.35 -5.09 1.63
CA ILE A 263 6.02 -5.21 1.03
C ILE A 263 5.35 -6.51 1.49
N SER A 264 4.01 -6.52 1.46
CA SER A 264 3.23 -7.69 1.84
C SER A 264 3.45 -8.88 0.90
N PRO A 265 3.31 -10.12 1.40
CA PRO A 265 3.24 -11.31 0.57
C PRO A 265 2.28 -11.18 -0.61
N ALA A 266 1.09 -10.63 -0.40
CA ALA A 266 0.11 -10.43 -1.46
C ALA A 266 0.61 -9.51 -2.57
N LEU A 267 1.32 -8.43 -2.25
CA LEU A 267 1.98 -7.60 -3.26
C LEU A 267 3.14 -8.34 -3.93
N GLY A 268 3.90 -9.11 -3.16
CA GLY A 268 4.99 -9.95 -3.64
C GLY A 268 4.56 -10.96 -4.71
N VAL A 269 3.32 -11.49 -4.64
CA VAL A 269 2.75 -12.38 -5.68
C VAL A 269 2.80 -11.72 -7.06
N HIS A 270 2.47 -10.43 -7.12
CA HIS A 270 2.35 -9.69 -8.38
C HIS A 270 3.61 -8.95 -8.79
N THR A 271 4.52 -8.66 -7.85
CA THR A 271 5.73 -7.88 -8.13
C THR A 271 6.98 -8.74 -8.22
N GLY A 272 6.99 -9.88 -7.53
CA GLY A 272 8.15 -10.76 -7.40
C GLY A 272 9.26 -10.17 -6.51
N PRO A 273 10.37 -10.92 -6.36
CA PRO A 273 11.50 -10.48 -5.57
C PRO A 273 12.31 -9.39 -6.27
N GLY A 274 12.98 -8.55 -5.47
CA GLY A 274 13.90 -7.51 -5.94
C GLY A 274 13.24 -6.15 -6.18
N LEU A 275 11.92 -6.00 -5.95
CA LEU A 275 11.25 -4.70 -5.97
C LEU A 275 11.89 -3.76 -4.96
N VAL A 276 12.00 -2.47 -5.31
CA VAL A 276 12.14 -1.37 -4.37
C VAL A 276 11.12 -0.29 -4.72
N GLY A 277 10.39 0.16 -3.71
CA GLY A 277 9.38 1.20 -3.83
C GLY A 277 9.60 2.35 -2.86
N VAL A 278 9.12 3.53 -3.22
CA VAL A 278 9.12 4.71 -2.34
C VAL A 278 7.73 5.31 -2.37
N GLY A 279 7.09 5.36 -1.21
CA GLY A 279 5.86 6.12 -0.99
C GLY A 279 6.19 7.53 -0.50
N ILE A 280 5.45 8.51 -0.97
CA ILE A 280 5.56 9.91 -0.57
C ILE A 280 4.15 10.45 -0.31
N GLN A 281 3.92 11.02 0.86
CA GLN A 281 2.70 11.75 1.17
C GLN A 281 3.04 13.20 1.48
N VAL A 282 2.43 14.13 0.75
CA VAL A 282 2.51 15.57 0.99
C VAL A 282 1.23 16.00 1.69
N ARG A 283 1.36 16.80 2.77
CA ARG A 283 0.22 17.22 3.62
C ARG A 283 -0.02 18.72 3.65
N ASP A 284 0.92 19.53 3.21
CA ASP A 284 0.81 20.99 3.05
C ASP A 284 0.28 21.42 1.67
#